data_54ff44a5efb6c83597f905a64ff0808f
#
_entry.id   54ff44a5efb6c83597f905a64ff0808f
#
_cell.length_a   1.000
_cell.length_b   1.000
_cell.length_c   1.000
_cell.angle_alpha   90.00
_cell.angle_beta   90.00
_cell.angle_gamma   90.00
#
_symmetry.space_group_name_H-M   'P 1'
#
loop_
_entity.id
_entity.type
_entity.pdbx_description
1 polymer ?
#
loop_
_entity_poly.entity_id
_entity_poly.type
_entity_poly.pdbx_seq_one_letter_code
_entity_poly.pdbx_strand_id
1 'polypeptide(L)'
;MRKIALITGGSRGLGKHTALALATQGCDLILTYQQNRAAADEVVSAVRASGAQAVALPLDVGRSQDFAAFAARVAEVLPQQFGRTQFDFLVNNAGIGIHAFFADTSEAQFDQLMQIHLK
;
A
#
# COMPACT_ATOMS: atom_id res chain seq x y z
N MET A 1 -17.59 -5.47 -3.90
CA MET A 1 -16.57 -5.06 -2.93
C MET A 1 -15.40 -4.42 -3.65
N ARG A 2 -14.94 -3.30 -3.14
CA ARG A 2 -13.79 -2.61 -3.75
C ARG A 2 -12.50 -3.38 -3.48
N LYS A 3 -11.60 -3.38 -4.44
CA LYS A 3 -10.26 -3.94 -4.25
C LYS A 3 -9.38 -2.93 -3.53
N ILE A 4 -8.39 -3.44 -2.81
CA ILE A 4 -7.42 -2.61 -2.11
C ILE A 4 -6.04 -2.89 -2.68
N ALA A 5 -5.35 -1.85 -3.12
CA ALA A 5 -3.98 -1.96 -3.62
C ALA A 5 -3.01 -1.30 -2.63
N LEU A 6 -1.92 -1.99 -2.33
CA LEU A 6 -0.81 -1.44 -1.58
C LEU A 6 0.26 -1.01 -2.58
N ILE A 7 0.57 0.28 -2.63
CA ILE A 7 1.51 0.84 -3.60
C ILE A 7 2.72 1.40 -2.85
N THR A 8 3.88 0.82 -3.06
CA THR A 8 5.10 1.36 -2.47
C THR A 8 5.61 2.50 -3.33
N GLY A 9 6.01 3.60 -2.68
CA GLY A 9 6.49 4.77 -3.40
C GLY A 9 5.39 5.50 -4.16
N GLY A 10 4.19 5.57 -3.59
CA GLY A 10 3.02 6.13 -4.26
C GLY A 10 2.90 7.65 -4.26
N SER A 11 3.86 8.37 -3.70
CA SER A 11 3.70 9.81 -3.47
C SER A 11 4.11 10.67 -4.66
N ARG A 12 4.83 10.11 -5.63
CA ARG A 12 5.28 10.89 -6.80
C ARG A 12 5.64 9.97 -7.95
N GLY A 13 5.83 10.57 -9.13
CA GLY A 13 6.28 9.87 -10.33
C GLY A 13 5.33 8.77 -10.76
N LEU A 14 5.89 7.64 -11.17
CA LEU A 14 5.10 6.52 -11.67
C LEU A 14 4.16 5.97 -10.60
N GLY A 15 4.59 5.93 -9.34
CA GLY A 15 3.75 5.48 -8.25
C GLY A 15 2.51 6.34 -8.06
N LYS A 16 2.66 7.67 -8.18
CA LYS A 16 1.52 8.58 -8.11
C LYS A 16 0.55 8.34 -9.27
N HIS A 17 1.07 8.21 -10.50
CA HIS A 17 0.22 7.94 -11.65
C HIS A 17 -0.54 6.63 -11.50
N THR A 18 0.13 5.58 -11.02
CA THR A 18 -0.49 4.29 -10.78
C THR A 18 -1.60 4.40 -9.73
N ALA A 19 -1.33 5.13 -8.64
CA ALA A 19 -2.33 5.33 -7.59
C ALA A 19 -3.60 5.98 -8.13
N LEU A 20 -3.44 7.06 -8.90
CA LEU A 20 -4.58 7.78 -9.44
C LEU A 20 -5.34 6.93 -10.45
N ALA A 21 -4.63 6.18 -11.29
CA ALA A 21 -5.26 5.29 -12.27
C ALA A 21 -6.08 4.20 -11.60
N LEU A 22 -5.53 3.55 -10.57
CA LEU A 22 -6.23 2.49 -9.86
C LEU A 22 -7.46 3.04 -9.13
N ALA A 23 -7.36 4.24 -8.57
CA ALA A 23 -8.49 4.87 -7.91
C ALA A 23 -9.66 5.08 -8.86
N THR A 24 -9.39 5.49 -10.10
CA THR A 24 -10.45 5.68 -11.09
C THR A 24 -11.08 4.36 -11.53
N GLN A 25 -10.39 3.24 -11.31
CA GLN A 25 -10.91 1.91 -11.64
C GLN A 25 -11.60 1.23 -10.46
N GLY A 26 -11.82 1.96 -9.38
CA GLY A 26 -12.57 1.43 -8.26
C GLY A 26 -11.74 0.80 -7.16
N CYS A 27 -10.43 1.03 -7.14
CA CYS A 27 -9.57 0.54 -6.07
C CYS A 27 -9.46 1.54 -4.93
N ASP A 28 -9.44 1.05 -3.71
CA ASP A 28 -8.99 1.80 -2.55
C ASP A 28 -7.50 1.56 -2.39
N LEU A 29 -6.79 2.47 -1.73
CA LEU A 29 -5.33 2.47 -1.77
C LEU A 29 -4.71 2.62 -0.40
N ILE A 30 -3.63 1.85 -0.19
CA ILE A 30 -2.63 2.15 0.85
C ILE A 30 -1.37 2.49 0.10
N LEU A 31 -0.82 3.69 0.28
CA LEU A 31 0.41 4.06 -0.39
C LEU A 31 1.48 4.41 0.63
N THR A 32 2.73 4.23 0.23
CA THR A 32 3.84 4.52 1.12
C THR A 32 4.65 5.70 0.63
N TYR A 33 5.28 6.38 1.56
CA TYR A 33 6.23 7.45 1.29
C TYR A 33 7.44 7.28 2.20
N GLN A 34 8.57 7.82 1.77
CA GLN A 34 9.79 7.73 2.57
C GLN A 34 10.02 8.97 3.41
N GLN A 35 10.02 10.15 2.79
CA GLN A 35 10.32 11.39 3.48
C GLN A 35 9.28 12.47 3.26
N ASN A 36 8.64 12.51 2.11
CA ASN A 36 7.77 13.61 1.75
C ASN A 36 6.31 13.28 2.06
N ARG A 37 5.95 13.46 3.32
CA ARG A 37 4.57 13.22 3.75
C ARG A 37 3.59 14.16 3.07
N ALA A 38 3.98 15.40 2.83
CA ALA A 38 3.08 16.37 2.19
C ALA A 38 2.69 15.91 0.78
N ALA A 39 3.65 15.39 0.01
CA ALA A 39 3.36 14.86 -1.31
C ALA A 39 2.42 13.64 -1.23
N ALA A 40 2.63 12.77 -0.25
CA ALA A 40 1.75 11.62 -0.05
C ALA A 40 0.34 12.05 0.32
N ASP A 41 0.21 13.06 1.18
CA ASP A 41 -1.11 13.58 1.58
C ASP A 41 -1.84 14.21 0.39
N GLU A 42 -1.13 14.83 -0.53
CA GLU A 42 -1.75 15.36 -1.75
C GLU A 42 -2.33 14.25 -2.61
N VAL A 43 -1.61 13.13 -2.76
CA VAL A 43 -2.11 11.99 -3.52
C VAL A 43 -3.34 11.38 -2.83
N VAL A 44 -3.29 11.25 -1.51
CA VAL A 44 -4.43 10.75 -0.73
C VAL A 44 -5.65 11.63 -0.95
N SER A 45 -5.47 12.95 -0.91
CA SER A 45 -6.58 13.89 -1.13
C SER A 45 -7.17 13.74 -2.53
N ALA A 46 -6.32 13.61 -3.54
CA ALA A 46 -6.77 13.44 -4.92
C ALA A 46 -7.54 12.12 -5.10
N VAL A 47 -7.06 11.05 -4.48
CA VAL A 47 -7.73 9.74 -4.52
C VAL A 47 -9.10 9.83 -3.84
N ARG A 48 -9.16 10.45 -2.67
CA ARG A 48 -10.42 10.62 -1.95
C ARG A 48 -11.42 11.47 -2.73
N ALA A 49 -10.94 12.47 -3.43
CA ALA A 49 -11.80 13.32 -4.26
C ALA A 49 -12.43 12.53 -5.41
N SER A 50 -11.80 11.44 -5.85
CA SER A 50 -12.35 10.58 -6.90
C SER A 50 -13.37 9.57 -6.36
N GLY A 51 -13.60 9.53 -5.05
CA GLY A 51 -14.56 8.62 -4.42
C GLY A 51 -13.95 7.37 -3.82
N ALA A 52 -12.64 7.18 -3.91
CA ALA A 52 -11.96 6.05 -3.30
C ALA A 52 -11.47 6.41 -1.90
N GLN A 53 -11.13 5.39 -1.12
CA GLN A 53 -10.45 5.59 0.16
C GLN A 53 -8.95 5.45 -0.02
N ALA A 54 -8.19 6.17 0.77
CA ALA A 54 -6.74 6.09 0.71
C ALA A 54 -6.11 6.44 2.05
N VAL A 55 -5.00 5.79 2.35
CA VAL A 55 -4.18 6.04 3.52
C VAL A 55 -2.72 6.05 3.09
N ALA A 56 -1.92 6.94 3.65
CA ALA A 56 -0.48 7.00 3.42
C ALA A 56 0.26 6.55 4.67
N LEU A 57 1.24 5.67 4.49
CA LEU A 57 2.05 5.15 5.58
C LEU A 57 3.53 5.35 5.26
N PRO A 58 4.35 5.68 6.27
CA PRO A 58 5.80 5.80 6.04
C PRO A 58 6.43 4.43 5.87
N LEU A 59 7.36 4.33 4.93
CA LEU A 59 8.16 3.13 4.74
C LEU A 59 9.46 3.48 4.03
N ASP A 60 10.59 3.13 4.64
CA ASP A 60 11.89 3.21 3.99
C ASP A 60 12.22 1.82 3.45
N VAL A 61 12.09 1.65 2.13
CA VAL A 61 12.33 0.34 1.50
C VAL A 61 13.80 -0.07 1.51
N GLY A 62 14.70 0.84 1.89
CA GLY A 62 16.10 0.51 2.11
C GLY A 62 16.40 -0.10 3.47
N ARG A 63 15.39 -0.18 4.35
CA ARG A 63 15.56 -0.65 5.72
C ARG A 63 14.70 -1.88 5.96
N SER A 64 15.26 -3.05 5.63
CA SER A 64 14.50 -4.30 5.71
C SER A 64 14.04 -4.62 7.13
N GLN A 65 14.76 -4.14 8.15
CA GLN A 65 14.37 -4.35 9.53
C GLN A 65 13.04 -3.66 9.88
N ASP A 66 12.59 -2.72 9.08
CA ASP A 66 11.34 -2.02 9.34
C ASP A 66 10.13 -2.70 8.67
N PHE A 67 10.37 -3.71 7.84
CA PHE A 67 9.29 -4.32 7.05
C PHE A 67 8.26 -5.04 7.92
N ALA A 68 8.70 -5.73 8.95
CA ALA A 68 7.76 -6.43 9.83
C ALA A 68 6.86 -5.44 10.59
N ALA A 69 7.42 -4.33 11.06
CA ALA A 69 6.65 -3.29 11.71
C ALA A 69 5.66 -2.65 10.74
N PHE A 70 6.09 -2.42 9.51
CA PHE A 70 5.21 -1.91 8.46
C PHE A 70 4.05 -2.87 8.19
N ALA A 71 4.34 -4.16 8.06
CA ALA A 71 3.30 -5.16 7.84
C ALA A 71 2.28 -5.18 8.98
N ALA A 72 2.75 -5.06 10.23
CA ALA A 72 1.86 -4.97 11.37
C ALA A 72 0.98 -3.71 11.30
N ARG A 73 1.54 -2.60 10.83
CA ARG A 73 0.79 -1.36 10.66
C ARG A 73 -0.29 -1.51 9.60
N VAL A 74 0.02 -2.17 8.48
CA VAL A 74 -0.98 -2.47 7.44
C VAL A 74 -2.11 -3.32 8.00
N ALA A 75 -1.77 -4.33 8.80
CA ALA A 75 -2.77 -5.20 9.43
C ALA A 75 -3.71 -4.43 10.37
N GLU A 76 -3.22 -3.35 11.03
CA GLU A 76 -4.09 -2.49 11.84
C GLU A 76 -4.97 -1.59 10.99
N VAL A 77 -4.39 -1.01 9.94
CA VAL A 77 -5.07 -0.02 9.10
C VAL A 77 -6.21 -0.65 8.31
N LEU A 78 -6.04 -1.88 7.85
CA LEU A 78 -7.05 -2.53 7.02
C LEU A 78 -8.43 -2.58 7.68
N PRO A 79 -8.58 -3.10 8.92
CA PRO A 79 -9.91 -3.11 9.53
C PRO A 79 -10.38 -1.71 9.93
N GLN A 80 -9.48 -0.84 10.37
CA GLN A 80 -9.86 0.48 10.87
C GLN A 80 -10.33 1.41 9.76
N GLN A 81 -9.65 1.38 8.60
CA GLN A 81 -9.90 2.34 7.53
C GLN A 81 -10.73 1.76 6.40
N PHE A 82 -10.63 0.46 6.16
CA PHE A 82 -11.27 -0.17 5.01
C PHE A 82 -12.30 -1.23 5.38
N GLY A 83 -12.39 -1.60 6.65
CA GLY A 83 -13.31 -2.63 7.10
C GLY A 83 -12.96 -4.03 6.58
N ARG A 84 -11.68 -4.26 6.28
CA ARG A 84 -11.21 -5.54 5.74
C ARG A 84 -9.97 -5.99 6.49
N THR A 85 -9.61 -7.26 6.35
CA THR A 85 -8.40 -7.81 6.96
C THR A 85 -7.31 -8.10 5.94
N GLN A 86 -7.58 -7.91 4.65
CA GLN A 86 -6.67 -8.25 3.57
C GLN A 86 -6.67 -7.17 2.51
N PHE A 87 -5.51 -6.96 1.86
CA PHE A 87 -5.45 -6.19 0.62
C PHE A 87 -5.28 -7.16 -0.55
N ASP A 88 -5.57 -6.68 -1.76
CA ASP A 88 -5.67 -7.56 -2.93
C ASP A 88 -4.44 -7.52 -3.83
N PHE A 89 -3.76 -6.39 -3.92
CA PHE A 89 -2.65 -6.21 -4.86
C PHE A 89 -1.49 -5.50 -4.20
N LEU A 90 -0.27 -5.91 -4.56
CA LEU A 90 0.93 -5.16 -4.22
C LEU A 90 1.53 -4.59 -5.51
N VAL A 91 1.64 -3.28 -5.58
CA VAL A 91 2.31 -2.60 -6.68
C VAL A 91 3.61 -2.04 -6.14
N ASN A 92 4.72 -2.60 -6.59
CA ASN A 92 6.03 -2.28 -6.03
C ASN A 92 6.78 -1.30 -6.94
N ASN A 93 6.75 -0.02 -6.59
CA ASN A 93 7.48 1.03 -7.33
C ASN A 93 8.73 1.50 -6.61
N ALA A 94 9.03 0.99 -5.43
CA ALA A 94 10.08 1.55 -4.60
C ALA A 94 11.32 0.66 -4.45
N GLY A 95 11.26 -0.61 -4.89
CA GLY A 95 12.42 -1.50 -4.82
C GLY A 95 12.05 -2.95 -4.67
N ILE A 96 13.03 -3.83 -4.76
CA ILE A 96 12.80 -5.27 -4.74
C ILE A 96 12.78 -5.86 -3.33
N GLY A 97 13.36 -5.16 -2.35
CA GLY A 97 13.44 -5.69 -0.98
C GLY A 97 12.08 -5.94 -0.35
N ILE A 98 11.18 -4.97 -0.45
CA ILE A 98 9.84 -5.13 0.11
C ILE A 98 9.04 -6.19 -0.65
N HIS A 99 9.23 -6.29 -1.96
CA HIS A 99 8.59 -7.33 -2.76
C HIS A 99 9.03 -8.71 -2.29
N ALA A 100 10.35 -8.90 -2.11
CA ALA A 100 10.89 -10.16 -1.63
C ALA A 100 10.37 -10.48 -0.22
N PHE A 101 10.30 -9.48 0.66
CA PHE A 101 9.76 -9.67 2.00
C PHE A 101 8.33 -10.23 1.95
N PHE A 102 7.45 -9.61 1.17
CA PHE A 102 6.08 -10.07 1.06
C PHE A 102 6.00 -11.46 0.40
N ALA A 103 6.82 -11.71 -0.61
CA ALA A 103 6.83 -13.00 -1.28
C ALA A 103 7.28 -14.13 -0.34
N ASP A 104 8.31 -13.88 0.47
CA ASP A 104 8.88 -14.91 1.34
C ASP A 104 8.05 -15.16 2.59
N THR A 105 7.41 -14.12 3.14
CA THR A 105 6.64 -14.26 4.38
C THR A 105 5.18 -14.57 4.14
N SER A 106 4.69 -14.48 2.91
CA SER A 106 3.28 -14.53 2.63
C SER A 106 2.65 -15.89 2.92
N GLU A 107 3.36 -16.98 2.66
CA GLU A 107 2.69 -18.28 2.62
C GLU A 107 2.22 -18.76 3.98
N ALA A 108 3.02 -18.54 5.03
CA ALA A 108 2.67 -19.05 6.35
C ALA A 108 1.96 -18.03 7.22
N GLN A 109 2.39 -16.77 7.15
CA GLN A 109 1.91 -15.74 8.06
C GLN A 109 0.99 -14.73 7.40
N PHE A 110 1.37 -14.29 6.20
CA PHE A 110 0.56 -13.31 5.48
C PHE A 110 -0.73 -13.88 4.92
N ASP A 111 -0.71 -15.14 4.47
CA ASP A 111 -1.94 -15.74 3.95
C ASP A 111 -3.03 -15.85 5.01
N GLN A 112 -2.66 -15.88 6.28
CA GLN A 112 -3.62 -15.85 7.37
C GLN A 112 -4.17 -14.46 7.64
N LEU A 113 -3.39 -13.42 7.34
CA LEU A 113 -3.75 -12.03 7.61
C LEU A 113 -4.14 -11.27 6.34
N MET A 114 -3.51 -11.61 5.23
CA MET A 114 -3.64 -10.86 3.98
C MET A 114 -3.59 -11.79 2.80
N GLN A 115 -4.41 -11.51 1.79
CA GLN A 115 -4.32 -12.16 0.50
C GLN A 115 -3.54 -11.24 -0.42
N ILE A 116 -2.42 -11.72 -0.97
CA ILE A 116 -1.51 -10.89 -1.72
C ILE A 116 -1.44 -11.35 -3.17
N HIS A 117 -1.68 -10.40 -4.08
CA HIS A 117 -1.44 -10.59 -5.51
C HIS A 117 -0.28 -9.69 -5.91
N LEU A 118 0.87 -10.27 -6.24
CA LEU A 118 2.07 -9.50 -6.58
C LEU A 118 2.00 -9.03 -8.03
N LYS A 119 2.31 -7.76 -8.23
CA LYS A 119 2.33 -7.12 -9.54
C LYS A 119 3.75 -6.74 -9.95
#